data_77475e5ab7628cebe7602071b5035679
#
_entry.id   77475e5ab7628cebe7602071b5035679
#
_cell.length_a   1.000
_cell.length_b   1.000
_cell.length_c   1.000
_cell.angle_alpha   90.00
_cell.angle_beta   90.00
_cell.angle_gamma   90.00
#
_symmetry.space_group_name_H-M   'P 1'
#
loop_
_entity.id
_entity.type
_entity.pdbx_description
1 polymer ?
#
loop_
_entity_poly.entity_id
_entity_poly.type
_entity_poly.pdbx_seq_one_letter_code
_entity_poly.pdbx_strand_id
1 'polypeptide(L)'
;MNWSELPDLAAVGLLAGAFASVARSNHTQVSRVWLTGWLMIVLHFGAFLFLSVPGIWGMLAESVGLAALTCAGVLFMWASVPHRKENSSRWILASLLVSNTLYVCLWVFGSAAGWALNVSAALIGALPLLVALSTMIRVNNPLRWTKIGLYCALSLFLLLIQHRPGNGKDLALNAVLFTVYLGCCIHFWYAYRRATAGAFITIAGFLAWASVFVVAPVTQAFWPAVAAHIEGEVWNLPKFVVAVGMILLLLEDQIQHNRYLALHDHLTGLPNRRLYQDRLASALERARRFETQTALLVIDLDYFKQVNDTLGHHVGDLVLQRVAVLFSSRVRRSDTVARTGGDEFSIILEEPTSRENSEHVGQSLMHLLNEPLEVAEHTVHIGASVGIAVFPEDAREMEALCIAADLRMYDAKHDAQDIGEEEDFPTGRLHPRLKPGAQDGMQVAD
;
A
#
# COMPACT_ATOMS: atom_id res chain seq x y z
N MET A 1 -32.73 26.29 11.34
CA MET A 1 -31.92 25.06 11.22
C MET A 1 -32.64 24.12 10.28
N ASN A 2 -31.93 23.54 9.35
CA ASN A 2 -32.46 22.57 8.38
C ASN A 2 -32.42 21.16 8.96
N TRP A 3 -33.48 20.78 9.71
CA TRP A 3 -33.51 19.48 10.41
C TRP A 3 -33.59 18.26 9.46
N SER A 4 -33.90 18.44 8.18
CA SER A 4 -33.95 17.40 7.18
C SER A 4 -32.54 16.80 6.89
N GLU A 5 -31.47 17.52 7.19
CA GLU A 5 -30.08 17.06 7.02
C GLU A 5 -29.58 16.23 8.22
N LEU A 6 -30.34 16.16 9.31
CA LEU A 6 -29.89 15.47 10.53
C LEU A 6 -29.72 13.94 10.35
N PRO A 7 -30.62 13.22 9.64
CA PRO A 7 -30.42 11.81 9.37
C PRO A 7 -29.14 11.53 8.56
N ASP A 8 -28.88 12.33 7.54
CA ASP A 8 -27.67 12.20 6.71
C ASP A 8 -26.40 12.48 7.50
N LEU A 9 -26.41 13.52 8.34
CA LEU A 9 -25.30 13.83 9.23
C LEU A 9 -25.03 12.69 10.20
N ALA A 10 -26.07 12.11 10.81
CA ALA A 10 -25.95 10.99 11.73
C ALA A 10 -25.39 9.74 11.01
N ALA A 11 -25.92 9.43 9.83
CA ALA A 11 -25.48 8.26 9.05
C ALA A 11 -24.02 8.41 8.58
N VAL A 12 -23.64 9.59 8.06
CA VAL A 12 -22.24 9.85 7.65
C VAL A 12 -21.32 9.91 8.87
N GLY A 13 -21.78 10.46 9.99
CA GLY A 13 -21.03 10.46 11.25
C GLY A 13 -20.72 9.05 11.76
N LEU A 14 -21.70 8.15 11.72
CA LEU A 14 -21.51 6.72 12.06
C LEU A 14 -20.53 6.04 11.10
N LEU A 15 -20.65 6.28 9.80
CA LEU A 15 -19.72 5.74 8.81
C LEU A 15 -18.30 6.28 9.00
N ALA A 16 -18.14 7.58 9.26
CA ALA A 16 -16.84 8.17 9.56
C ALA A 16 -16.23 7.56 10.85
N GLY A 17 -17.06 7.28 11.86
CA GLY A 17 -16.66 6.59 13.09
C GLY A 17 -16.21 5.15 12.82
N ALA A 18 -16.98 4.39 12.04
CA ALA A 18 -16.62 3.04 11.61
C ALA A 18 -15.31 3.04 10.80
N PHE A 19 -15.19 3.98 9.86
CA PHE A 19 -13.96 4.18 9.08
C PHE A 19 -12.77 4.51 9.98
N ALA A 20 -12.94 5.41 10.95
CA ALA A 20 -11.89 5.77 11.90
C ALA A 20 -11.45 4.58 12.76
N SER A 21 -12.36 3.69 13.14
CA SER A 21 -12.04 2.46 13.88
C SER A 21 -11.15 1.53 13.05
N VAL A 22 -11.51 1.28 11.79
CA VAL A 22 -10.72 0.45 10.86
C VAL A 22 -9.39 1.12 10.50
N ALA A 23 -9.39 2.44 10.29
CA ALA A 23 -8.18 3.21 9.94
C ALA A 23 -7.17 3.28 11.09
N ARG A 24 -7.59 3.19 12.35
CA ARG A 24 -6.69 3.14 13.52
C ARG A 24 -5.85 1.88 13.57
N SER A 25 -6.40 0.74 13.16
CA SER A 25 -5.65 -0.52 13.08
C SER A 25 -4.71 -0.56 11.88
N ASN A 26 -4.99 0.25 10.86
CA ASN A 26 -4.23 0.33 9.63
C ASN A 26 -3.44 1.65 9.58
N HIS A 27 -2.22 1.69 10.14
CA HIS A 27 -1.39 2.89 10.30
C HIS A 27 -0.84 3.48 8.98
N THR A 28 -1.51 3.26 7.85
CA THR A 28 -1.08 3.79 6.55
C THR A 28 -1.37 5.28 6.41
N GLN A 29 -0.53 5.99 5.66
CA GLN A 29 -0.75 7.41 5.36
C GLN A 29 -2.05 7.60 4.55
N VAL A 30 -2.40 6.63 3.71
CA VAL A 30 -3.62 6.61 2.88
C VAL A 30 -4.88 6.63 3.74
N SER A 31 -4.96 5.77 4.77
CA SER A 31 -6.11 5.69 5.65
C SER A 31 -6.38 6.99 6.40
N ARG A 32 -5.31 7.72 6.80
CA ARG A 32 -5.43 9.02 7.46
C ARG A 32 -5.99 10.10 6.53
N VAL A 33 -5.55 10.14 5.28
CA VAL A 33 -6.06 11.12 4.30
C VAL A 33 -7.51 10.82 3.94
N TRP A 34 -7.88 9.55 3.80
CA TRP A 34 -9.28 9.17 3.60
C TRP A 34 -10.16 9.55 4.79
N LEU A 35 -9.69 9.32 6.01
CA LEU A 35 -10.41 9.74 7.22
C LEU A 35 -10.62 11.27 7.22
N THR A 36 -9.60 12.04 6.86
CA THR A 36 -9.73 13.49 6.74
C THR A 36 -10.80 13.88 5.70
N GLY A 37 -10.85 13.19 4.56
CA GLY A 37 -11.89 13.36 3.56
C GLY A 37 -13.29 13.09 4.11
N TRP A 38 -13.47 12.00 4.88
CA TRP A 38 -14.77 11.71 5.52
C TRP A 38 -15.16 12.73 6.59
N LEU A 39 -14.21 13.25 7.36
CA LEU A 39 -14.45 14.34 8.30
C LEU A 39 -14.89 15.62 7.59
N MET A 40 -14.38 15.90 6.38
CA MET A 40 -14.87 17.01 5.55
C MET A 40 -16.32 16.77 5.08
N ILE A 41 -16.71 15.52 4.78
CA ILE A 41 -18.12 15.20 4.46
C ILE A 41 -19.02 15.41 5.70
N VAL A 42 -18.59 15.01 6.89
CA VAL A 42 -19.32 15.31 8.14
C VAL A 42 -19.47 16.82 8.33
N LEU A 43 -18.40 17.58 8.08
CA LEU A 43 -18.43 19.06 8.14
C LEU A 43 -19.40 19.66 7.12
N HIS A 44 -19.48 19.11 5.91
CA HIS A 44 -20.45 19.52 4.87
C HIS A 44 -21.90 19.42 5.40
N PHE A 45 -22.31 18.25 5.88
CA PHE A 45 -23.67 18.08 6.42
C PHE A 45 -23.91 18.91 7.70
N GLY A 46 -22.89 19.02 8.57
CA GLY A 46 -22.96 19.86 9.76
C GLY A 46 -23.16 21.33 9.44
N ALA A 47 -22.48 21.83 8.41
CA ALA A 47 -22.66 23.20 7.93
C ALA A 47 -24.07 23.42 7.32
N PHE A 48 -24.58 22.45 6.56
CA PHE A 48 -25.88 22.52 5.90
C PHE A 48 -27.07 22.54 6.87
N LEU A 49 -26.92 22.12 8.12
CA LEU A 49 -27.92 22.33 9.17
C LEU A 49 -28.21 23.82 9.39
N PHE A 50 -27.23 24.71 9.13
CA PHE A 50 -27.33 26.16 9.34
C PHE A 50 -27.66 26.93 8.07
N LEU A 51 -27.90 26.27 6.93
CA LEU A 51 -28.16 26.90 5.65
C LEU A 51 -29.38 27.84 5.69
N SER A 52 -30.42 27.50 6.48
CA SER A 52 -31.65 28.29 6.63
C SER A 52 -31.49 29.49 7.58
N VAL A 53 -30.30 29.72 8.15
CA VAL A 53 -30.06 30.90 8.99
C VAL A 53 -29.91 32.14 8.09
N PRO A 54 -30.69 33.23 8.30
CA PRO A 54 -30.63 34.37 7.43
C PRO A 54 -29.33 35.17 7.57
N GLY A 55 -28.97 35.90 6.48
CA GLY A 55 -27.83 36.80 6.45
C GLY A 55 -26.48 36.08 6.29
N ILE A 56 -25.43 36.67 6.83
CA ILE A 56 -24.04 36.26 6.64
C ILE A 56 -23.77 34.82 7.17
N TRP A 57 -24.48 34.40 8.20
CA TRP A 57 -24.31 33.08 8.80
C TRP A 57 -24.75 31.94 7.89
N GLY A 58 -25.86 32.13 7.15
CA GLY A 58 -26.27 31.15 6.13
C GLY A 58 -25.26 31.07 4.97
N MET A 59 -24.77 32.22 4.50
CA MET A 59 -23.74 32.25 3.45
C MET A 59 -22.42 31.62 3.92
N LEU A 60 -22.04 31.84 5.17
CA LEU A 60 -20.86 31.15 5.75
C LEU A 60 -21.07 29.63 5.81
N ALA A 61 -22.24 29.20 6.26
CA ALA A 61 -22.59 27.79 6.32
C ALA A 61 -22.54 27.15 4.93
N GLU A 62 -23.10 27.80 3.93
CA GLU A 62 -23.07 27.36 2.54
C GLU A 62 -21.60 27.24 2.01
N SER A 63 -20.80 28.29 2.22
CA SER A 63 -19.40 28.30 1.80
C SER A 63 -18.59 27.22 2.45
N VAL A 64 -18.72 27.02 3.76
CA VAL A 64 -18.01 25.97 4.51
C VAL A 64 -18.45 24.60 4.03
N GLY A 65 -19.76 24.38 3.87
CA GLY A 65 -20.29 23.09 3.44
C GLY A 65 -19.82 22.70 2.03
N LEU A 66 -19.92 23.61 1.06
CA LEU A 66 -19.49 23.36 -0.31
C LEU A 66 -17.95 23.23 -0.44
N ALA A 67 -17.20 24.07 0.29
CA ALA A 67 -15.74 23.96 0.34
C ALA A 67 -15.31 22.60 0.96
N ALA A 68 -15.97 22.17 2.04
CA ALA A 68 -15.71 20.87 2.65
C ALA A 68 -15.99 19.71 1.69
N LEU A 69 -17.10 19.78 0.94
CA LEU A 69 -17.45 18.77 -0.06
C LEU A 69 -16.42 18.69 -1.20
N THR A 70 -15.99 19.82 -1.75
CA THR A 70 -14.96 19.86 -2.80
C THR A 70 -13.60 19.40 -2.29
N CYS A 71 -13.19 19.82 -1.09
CA CYS A 71 -11.96 19.41 -0.45
C CYS A 71 -11.94 17.89 -0.17
N ALA A 72 -13.06 17.31 0.28
CA ALA A 72 -13.17 15.87 0.47
C ALA A 72 -12.84 15.09 -0.80
N GLY A 73 -13.42 15.47 -1.93
CA GLY A 73 -13.15 14.83 -3.21
C GLY A 73 -11.70 14.98 -3.65
N VAL A 74 -11.09 16.16 -3.48
CA VAL A 74 -9.66 16.37 -3.76
C VAL A 74 -8.78 15.47 -2.88
N LEU A 75 -9.11 15.31 -1.60
CA LEU A 75 -8.39 14.42 -0.67
C LEU A 75 -8.54 12.95 -1.06
N PHE A 76 -9.74 12.51 -1.43
CA PHE A 76 -9.96 11.14 -1.90
C PHE A 76 -9.18 10.84 -3.18
N MET A 77 -9.22 11.75 -4.14
CA MET A 77 -8.45 11.65 -5.39
C MET A 77 -6.95 11.60 -5.12
N TRP A 78 -6.45 12.42 -4.18
CA TRP A 78 -5.04 12.46 -3.81
C TRP A 78 -4.57 11.17 -3.15
N ALA A 79 -5.32 10.64 -2.20
CA ALA A 79 -4.95 9.48 -1.41
C ALA A 79 -4.94 8.16 -2.21
N SER A 80 -5.59 8.12 -3.38
CA SER A 80 -5.60 6.94 -4.23
C SER A 80 -4.27 6.68 -4.97
N VAL A 81 -3.33 7.65 -4.94
CA VAL A 81 -2.03 7.51 -5.62
C VAL A 81 -0.95 7.12 -4.62
N PRO A 82 -0.17 6.02 -4.86
CA PRO A 82 0.96 5.67 -4.03
C PRO A 82 1.96 6.83 -3.95
N HIS A 83 2.14 7.39 -2.76
CA HIS A 83 3.01 8.54 -2.57
C HIS A 83 4.45 8.07 -2.44
N ARG A 84 5.25 8.20 -3.49
CA ARG A 84 6.67 8.46 -3.29
C ARG A 84 6.82 9.79 -2.56
N LYS A 85 7.77 9.87 -1.62
CA LYS A 85 8.07 11.06 -0.76
C LYS A 85 8.53 12.28 -1.59
N GLU A 86 7.72 12.79 -2.51
CA GLU A 86 8.08 13.95 -3.31
C GLU A 86 7.34 15.21 -2.80
N ASN A 87 8.11 16.21 -2.43
CA ASN A 87 7.59 17.53 -2.05
C ASN A 87 6.72 18.17 -3.14
N SER A 88 7.03 17.90 -4.41
CA SER A 88 6.26 18.40 -5.56
C SER A 88 4.79 18.00 -5.55
N SER A 89 4.51 16.80 -5.05
CA SER A 89 3.17 16.25 -4.94
C SER A 89 2.31 17.03 -3.93
N ARG A 90 2.90 17.49 -2.83
CA ARG A 90 2.17 18.26 -1.79
C ARG A 90 1.75 19.66 -2.28
N TRP A 91 2.57 20.30 -3.10
CA TRP A 91 2.24 21.60 -3.67
C TRP A 91 1.09 21.53 -4.68
N ILE A 92 1.00 20.44 -5.47
CA ILE A 92 -0.16 20.20 -6.33
C ILE A 92 -1.43 20.04 -5.51
N LEU A 93 -1.39 19.24 -4.43
CA LEU A 93 -2.54 19.11 -3.52
C LEU A 93 -2.95 20.46 -2.95
N ALA A 94 -2.01 21.22 -2.40
CA ALA A 94 -2.28 22.53 -1.83
C ALA A 94 -2.90 23.49 -2.86
N SER A 95 -2.37 23.50 -4.10
CA SER A 95 -2.92 24.34 -5.18
C SER A 95 -4.35 23.97 -5.53
N LEU A 96 -4.68 22.67 -5.59
CA LEU A 96 -6.05 22.20 -5.85
C LEU A 96 -7.00 22.56 -4.71
N LEU A 97 -6.60 22.36 -3.45
CA LEU A 97 -7.42 22.71 -2.29
C LEU A 97 -7.68 24.21 -2.24
N VAL A 98 -6.65 25.04 -2.40
CA VAL A 98 -6.76 26.50 -2.35
C VAL A 98 -7.62 27.03 -3.49
N SER A 99 -7.38 26.60 -4.74
CA SER A 99 -8.12 27.09 -5.90
C SER A 99 -9.61 26.73 -5.85
N ASN A 100 -9.93 25.47 -5.45
CA ASN A 100 -11.33 25.05 -5.32
C ASN A 100 -12.04 25.78 -4.16
N THR A 101 -11.40 25.91 -3.00
CA THR A 101 -11.97 26.64 -1.86
C THR A 101 -12.21 28.11 -2.20
N LEU A 102 -11.25 28.78 -2.84
CA LEU A 102 -11.38 30.16 -3.27
C LEU A 102 -12.53 30.31 -4.26
N TYR A 103 -12.66 29.43 -5.24
CA TYR A 103 -13.76 29.46 -6.19
C TYR A 103 -15.13 29.37 -5.49
N VAL A 104 -15.29 28.41 -4.59
CA VAL A 104 -16.54 28.20 -3.84
C VAL A 104 -16.88 29.43 -2.98
N CYS A 105 -15.91 29.99 -2.26
CA CYS A 105 -16.13 31.20 -1.46
C CYS A 105 -16.57 32.38 -2.33
N LEU A 106 -15.91 32.59 -3.46
CA LEU A 106 -16.28 33.67 -4.39
C LEU A 106 -17.63 33.39 -5.10
N TRP A 107 -17.97 32.11 -5.32
CA TRP A 107 -19.28 31.73 -5.84
C TRP A 107 -20.41 32.13 -4.88
N VAL A 108 -20.24 31.92 -3.56
CA VAL A 108 -21.25 32.27 -2.53
C VAL A 108 -21.27 33.77 -2.26
N PHE A 109 -20.12 34.40 -2.00
CA PHE A 109 -20.04 35.80 -1.56
C PHE A 109 -19.91 36.78 -2.72
N GLY A 110 -19.44 36.38 -3.87
CA GLY A 110 -18.95 37.26 -4.93
C GLY A 110 -19.98 37.76 -5.92
N SER A 111 -21.26 37.88 -5.55
CA SER A 111 -22.34 38.32 -6.44
C SER A 111 -22.13 39.70 -7.11
N ALA A 112 -21.21 40.53 -6.61
CA ALA A 112 -20.93 41.86 -7.12
C ALA A 112 -19.67 41.98 -8.00
N ALA A 113 -18.75 40.99 -8.00
CA ALA A 113 -17.46 41.08 -8.67
C ALA A 113 -17.26 39.95 -9.68
N GLY A 114 -17.93 40.00 -10.81
CA GLY A 114 -17.82 39.00 -11.90
C GLY A 114 -16.39 38.72 -12.36
N TRP A 115 -15.48 39.69 -12.28
CA TRP A 115 -14.07 39.53 -12.57
C TRP A 115 -13.36 38.60 -11.58
N ALA A 116 -13.72 38.67 -10.28
CA ALA A 116 -13.09 37.82 -9.24
C ALA A 116 -13.47 36.35 -9.44
N LEU A 117 -14.70 36.06 -9.83
CA LEU A 117 -15.16 34.72 -10.17
C LEU A 117 -14.43 34.17 -11.42
N ASN A 118 -14.20 35.04 -12.42
CA ASN A 118 -13.39 34.64 -13.61
C ASN A 118 -11.96 34.35 -13.25
N VAL A 119 -11.33 35.17 -12.42
CA VAL A 119 -9.96 34.94 -11.96
C VAL A 119 -9.88 33.62 -11.17
N SER A 120 -10.81 33.36 -10.26
CA SER A 120 -10.81 32.11 -9.48
C SER A 120 -11.05 30.87 -10.35
N ALA A 121 -11.94 30.95 -11.35
CA ALA A 121 -12.16 29.91 -12.33
C ALA A 121 -10.90 29.62 -13.16
N ALA A 122 -10.18 30.67 -13.57
CA ALA A 122 -8.90 30.52 -14.26
C ALA A 122 -7.82 29.87 -13.37
N LEU A 123 -7.79 30.22 -12.09
CA LEU A 123 -6.84 29.65 -11.11
C LEU A 123 -7.03 28.16 -10.87
N ILE A 124 -8.23 27.62 -11.01
CA ILE A 124 -8.52 26.18 -10.90
C ILE A 124 -7.67 25.36 -11.87
N GLY A 125 -7.47 25.84 -13.10
CA GLY A 125 -6.60 25.18 -14.08
C GLY A 125 -5.15 25.67 -14.02
N ALA A 126 -4.94 26.99 -13.88
CA ALA A 126 -3.62 27.60 -13.96
C ALA A 126 -2.69 27.20 -12.80
N LEU A 127 -3.17 27.18 -11.56
CA LEU A 127 -2.33 26.85 -10.40
C LEU A 127 -1.79 25.41 -10.45
N PRO A 128 -2.61 24.36 -10.65
CA PRO A 128 -2.10 23.02 -10.80
C PRO A 128 -1.15 22.86 -11.99
N LEU A 129 -1.43 23.55 -13.11
CA LEU A 129 -0.57 23.55 -14.29
C LEU A 129 0.79 24.18 -14.01
N LEU A 130 0.83 25.36 -13.39
CA LEU A 130 2.08 26.06 -13.05
C LEU A 130 2.92 25.25 -12.07
N VAL A 131 2.31 24.68 -11.03
CA VAL A 131 3.01 23.81 -10.09
C VAL A 131 3.52 22.57 -10.79
N ALA A 132 2.76 22.00 -11.72
CA ALA A 132 3.20 20.83 -12.48
C ALA A 132 4.39 21.15 -13.40
N LEU A 133 4.36 22.28 -14.08
CA LEU A 133 5.46 22.74 -14.97
C LEU A 133 6.73 23.03 -14.16
N SER A 134 6.62 23.73 -13.04
CA SER A 134 7.78 24.03 -12.16
C SER A 134 8.45 22.80 -11.58
N THR A 135 7.72 21.68 -11.48
CA THR A 135 8.21 20.41 -10.93
C THR A 135 8.48 19.35 -12.00
N MET A 136 8.42 19.71 -13.28
CA MET A 136 8.43 18.82 -14.45
C MET A 136 9.71 17.97 -14.61
N ILE A 137 10.81 18.42 -14.05
CA ILE A 137 12.14 17.85 -14.31
C ILE A 137 12.32 16.44 -13.71
N ARG A 138 11.40 15.92 -12.87
CA ARG A 138 11.67 14.72 -12.06
C ARG A 138 10.68 13.56 -12.14
N VAL A 139 9.48 13.69 -12.71
CA VAL A 139 8.50 12.57 -12.62
C VAL A 139 7.64 12.43 -13.86
N ASN A 140 7.85 11.33 -14.57
CA ASN A 140 7.00 10.91 -15.70
C ASN A 140 5.84 10.03 -15.17
N ASN A 141 4.79 10.65 -14.60
CA ASN A 141 3.58 9.95 -14.15
C ASN A 141 2.39 10.36 -15.04
N PRO A 142 1.84 9.45 -15.86
CA PRO A 142 0.73 9.77 -16.77
C PRO A 142 -0.52 10.28 -16.02
N LEU A 143 -0.80 9.80 -14.82
CA LEU A 143 -1.90 10.25 -13.97
C LEU A 143 -1.79 11.73 -13.57
N ARG A 144 -0.59 12.27 -13.50
CA ARG A 144 -0.36 13.68 -13.21
C ARG A 144 -0.92 14.57 -14.33
N TRP A 145 -0.63 14.23 -15.58
CA TRP A 145 -1.09 14.98 -16.74
C TRP A 145 -2.60 14.84 -16.96
N THR A 146 -3.17 13.68 -16.67
CA THR A 146 -4.63 13.49 -16.71
C THR A 146 -5.34 14.43 -15.74
N LYS A 147 -4.84 14.57 -14.51
CA LYS A 147 -5.39 15.51 -13.51
C LYS A 147 -5.34 16.96 -14.02
N ILE A 148 -4.18 17.38 -14.48
CA ILE A 148 -3.97 18.74 -14.94
C ILE A 148 -4.86 19.04 -16.14
N GLY A 149 -4.92 18.15 -17.11
CA GLY A 149 -5.80 18.28 -18.27
C GLY A 149 -7.28 18.40 -17.88
N LEU A 150 -7.72 17.59 -16.93
CA LEU A 150 -9.09 17.64 -16.42
C LEU A 150 -9.41 19.01 -15.77
N TYR A 151 -8.50 19.53 -14.93
CA TYR A 151 -8.70 20.84 -14.30
C TYR A 151 -8.54 22.03 -15.26
N CYS A 152 -7.69 21.92 -16.27
CA CYS A 152 -7.62 22.92 -17.34
C CYS A 152 -8.92 22.96 -18.18
N ALA A 153 -9.46 21.79 -18.52
CA ALA A 153 -10.73 21.68 -19.23
C ALA A 153 -11.89 22.25 -18.38
N LEU A 154 -11.90 21.91 -17.10
CA LEU A 154 -12.88 22.49 -16.15
C LEU A 154 -12.76 24.02 -16.10
N SER A 155 -11.57 24.56 -15.94
CA SER A 155 -11.34 26.01 -15.91
C SER A 155 -11.89 26.71 -17.15
N LEU A 156 -11.61 26.17 -18.34
CA LEU A 156 -12.16 26.70 -19.58
C LEU A 156 -13.69 26.63 -19.61
N PHE A 157 -14.26 25.51 -19.19
CA PHE A 157 -15.72 25.34 -19.13
C PHE A 157 -16.36 26.35 -18.17
N LEU A 158 -15.79 26.58 -16.99
CA LEU A 158 -16.29 27.54 -16.00
C LEU A 158 -16.30 28.97 -16.56
N LEU A 159 -15.24 29.39 -17.24
CA LEU A 159 -15.15 30.71 -17.87
C LEU A 159 -16.23 30.91 -18.91
N LEU A 160 -16.68 29.89 -19.60
CA LEU A 160 -17.73 29.95 -20.63
C LEU A 160 -19.15 29.96 -20.04
N ILE A 161 -19.37 29.20 -18.96
CA ILE A 161 -20.73 28.87 -18.49
C ILE A 161 -21.23 29.74 -17.34
N GLN A 162 -20.34 30.18 -16.42
CA GLN A 162 -20.74 30.83 -15.16
C GLN A 162 -21.46 32.16 -15.33
N HIS A 163 -21.33 32.83 -16.49
CA HIS A 163 -22.01 34.08 -16.81
C HIS A 163 -23.30 33.88 -17.62
N ARG A 164 -23.66 32.63 -17.89
CA ARG A 164 -24.90 32.34 -18.60
C ARG A 164 -26.11 32.80 -17.77
N PRO A 165 -27.07 33.58 -18.34
CA PRO A 165 -28.27 33.98 -17.62
C PRO A 165 -29.08 32.78 -17.16
N GLY A 166 -29.71 32.88 -16.00
CA GLY A 166 -30.47 31.81 -15.37
C GLY A 166 -29.56 30.87 -14.54
N ASN A 167 -29.38 29.62 -14.92
CA ASN A 167 -28.74 28.57 -14.11
C ASN A 167 -27.22 28.45 -14.28
N GLY A 168 -26.57 29.47 -14.89
CA GLY A 168 -25.12 29.37 -15.23
C GLY A 168 -24.23 29.15 -14.01
N LYS A 169 -24.51 29.79 -12.87
CA LYS A 169 -23.75 29.65 -11.64
C LYS A 169 -23.88 28.25 -11.03
N ASP A 170 -25.10 27.71 -10.97
CA ASP A 170 -25.36 26.39 -10.41
C ASP A 170 -24.76 25.28 -11.30
N LEU A 171 -24.86 25.50 -12.62
CA LEU A 171 -24.24 24.57 -13.58
C LEU A 171 -22.71 24.57 -13.46
N ALA A 172 -22.11 25.74 -13.19
CA ALA A 172 -20.67 25.85 -12.96
C ALA A 172 -20.24 25.13 -11.67
N LEU A 173 -20.96 25.29 -10.57
CA LEU A 173 -20.70 24.57 -9.32
C LEU A 173 -20.84 23.05 -9.50
N ASN A 174 -21.91 22.59 -10.15
CA ASN A 174 -22.11 21.17 -10.45
C ASN A 174 -20.97 20.61 -11.33
N ALA A 175 -20.45 21.40 -12.28
CA ALA A 175 -19.31 20.99 -13.09
C ALA A 175 -18.02 20.83 -12.27
N VAL A 176 -17.78 21.68 -11.27
CA VAL A 176 -16.66 21.51 -10.33
C VAL A 176 -16.81 20.20 -9.57
N LEU A 177 -17.95 19.95 -8.96
CA LEU A 177 -18.21 18.74 -8.18
C LEU A 177 -18.16 17.49 -9.04
N PHE A 178 -18.78 17.51 -10.23
CA PHE A 178 -18.68 16.42 -11.20
C PHE A 178 -17.23 16.08 -11.52
N THR A 179 -16.42 17.09 -11.85
CA THR A 179 -15.01 16.89 -12.23
C THR A 179 -14.18 16.33 -11.09
N VAL A 180 -14.38 16.79 -9.87
CA VAL A 180 -13.66 16.31 -8.68
C VAL A 180 -13.99 14.84 -8.42
N TYR A 181 -15.28 14.46 -8.41
CA TYR A 181 -15.69 13.08 -8.10
C TYR A 181 -15.47 12.11 -9.26
N LEU A 182 -15.56 12.56 -10.52
CA LEU A 182 -15.10 11.78 -11.67
C LEU A 182 -13.59 11.56 -11.61
N GLY A 183 -12.84 12.58 -11.17
CA GLY A 183 -11.41 12.44 -10.89
C GLY A 183 -11.12 11.36 -9.85
N CYS A 184 -11.90 11.26 -8.78
CA CYS A 184 -11.80 10.16 -7.81
C CYS A 184 -12.01 8.79 -8.50
N CYS A 185 -13.09 8.63 -9.26
CA CYS A 185 -13.38 7.39 -10.00
C CYS A 185 -12.19 6.97 -10.87
N ILE A 186 -11.66 7.87 -11.70
CA ILE A 186 -10.51 7.62 -12.59
C ILE A 186 -9.27 7.22 -11.78
N HIS A 187 -9.00 7.90 -10.66
CA HIS A 187 -7.80 7.64 -9.86
C HIS A 187 -7.87 6.33 -9.11
N PHE A 188 -9.02 5.99 -8.54
CA PHE A 188 -9.24 4.70 -7.92
C PHE A 188 -9.13 3.56 -8.93
N TRP A 189 -9.65 3.73 -10.15
CA TRP A 189 -9.50 2.77 -11.24
C TRP A 189 -8.02 2.49 -11.55
N TYR A 190 -7.18 3.51 -11.62
CA TYR A 190 -5.74 3.34 -11.88
C TYR A 190 -4.95 2.80 -10.67
N ALA A 191 -5.34 3.17 -9.45
CA ALA A 191 -4.64 2.74 -8.24
C ALA A 191 -4.95 1.29 -7.87
N TYR A 192 -6.20 0.90 -7.99
CA TYR A 192 -6.71 -0.41 -7.58
C TYR A 192 -7.07 -1.28 -8.79
N ARG A 193 -6.06 -1.58 -9.63
CA ARG A 193 -6.22 -2.46 -10.81
C ARG A 193 -6.55 -3.91 -10.45
N ARG A 194 -6.34 -4.35 -9.22
CA ARG A 194 -6.77 -5.66 -8.73
C ARG A 194 -8.28 -5.61 -8.55
N ALA A 195 -8.99 -6.53 -9.21
CA ALA A 195 -10.46 -6.65 -9.14
C ALA A 195 -10.86 -7.20 -7.75
N THR A 196 -10.86 -6.34 -6.73
CA THR A 196 -11.42 -6.66 -5.41
C THR A 196 -12.82 -6.09 -5.31
N ALA A 197 -13.66 -6.66 -4.44
CA ALA A 197 -15.02 -6.19 -4.23
C ALA A 197 -15.03 -4.73 -3.73
N GLY A 198 -14.15 -4.40 -2.79
CA GLY A 198 -14.01 -3.04 -2.26
C GLY A 198 -13.62 -2.03 -3.35
N ALA A 199 -12.68 -2.38 -4.25
CA ALA A 199 -12.30 -1.52 -5.36
C ALA A 199 -13.45 -1.26 -6.32
N PHE A 200 -14.16 -2.32 -6.73
CA PHE A 200 -15.31 -2.21 -7.64
C PHE A 200 -16.42 -1.32 -7.05
N ILE A 201 -16.82 -1.58 -5.81
CA ILE A 201 -17.86 -0.81 -5.11
C ILE A 201 -17.46 0.67 -4.97
N THR A 202 -16.20 0.94 -4.60
CA THR A 202 -15.70 2.31 -4.46
C THR A 202 -15.73 3.06 -5.80
N ILE A 203 -15.25 2.44 -6.87
CA ILE A 203 -15.21 3.05 -8.22
C ILE A 203 -16.61 3.30 -8.73
N ALA A 204 -17.51 2.30 -8.63
CA ALA A 204 -18.91 2.44 -9.02
C ALA A 204 -19.62 3.51 -8.19
N GLY A 205 -19.36 3.58 -6.89
CA GLY A 205 -19.89 4.59 -5.99
C GLY A 205 -19.42 6.00 -6.37
N PHE A 206 -18.14 6.21 -6.67
CA PHE A 206 -17.66 7.52 -7.13
C PHE A 206 -18.22 7.91 -8.49
N LEU A 207 -18.39 6.97 -9.41
CA LEU A 207 -19.04 7.22 -10.69
C LEU A 207 -20.51 7.64 -10.50
N ALA A 208 -21.24 6.91 -9.65
CA ALA A 208 -22.61 7.27 -9.28
C ALA A 208 -22.66 8.62 -8.58
N TRP A 209 -21.73 8.92 -7.67
CA TRP A 209 -21.68 10.22 -7.00
C TRP A 209 -21.39 11.37 -7.97
N ALA A 210 -20.43 11.20 -8.86
CA ALA A 210 -20.19 12.18 -9.92
C ALA A 210 -21.45 12.39 -10.78
N SER A 211 -22.15 11.33 -11.16
CA SER A 211 -23.34 11.43 -12.01
C SER A 211 -24.50 12.23 -11.36
N VAL A 212 -24.58 12.27 -10.03
CA VAL A 212 -25.58 13.08 -9.31
C VAL A 212 -25.53 14.54 -9.76
N PHE A 213 -24.32 15.11 -9.91
CA PHE A 213 -24.12 16.53 -10.28
C PHE A 213 -24.51 16.85 -11.74
N VAL A 214 -24.80 15.83 -12.54
CA VAL A 214 -25.37 15.97 -13.89
C VAL A 214 -26.85 15.60 -13.89
N VAL A 215 -27.19 14.47 -13.28
CA VAL A 215 -28.55 13.92 -13.31
C VAL A 215 -29.53 14.81 -12.54
N ALA A 216 -29.18 15.31 -11.36
CA ALA A 216 -30.08 16.14 -10.56
C ALA A 216 -30.47 17.46 -11.28
N PRO A 217 -29.52 18.25 -11.82
CA PRO A 217 -29.88 19.45 -12.61
C PRO A 217 -30.67 19.13 -13.88
N VAL A 218 -30.34 18.04 -14.57
CA VAL A 218 -31.06 17.61 -15.77
C VAL A 218 -32.50 17.21 -15.43
N THR A 219 -32.69 16.43 -14.36
CA THR A 219 -34.02 16.05 -13.89
C THR A 219 -34.84 17.26 -13.49
N GLN A 220 -34.25 18.22 -12.77
CA GLN A 220 -34.91 19.47 -12.41
C GLN A 220 -35.32 20.30 -13.62
N ALA A 221 -34.49 20.32 -14.68
CA ALA A 221 -34.76 21.15 -15.87
C ALA A 221 -35.80 20.52 -16.79
N PHE A 222 -35.80 19.22 -16.99
CA PHE A 222 -36.65 18.52 -17.98
C PHE A 222 -37.88 17.83 -17.37
N TRP A 223 -37.79 17.39 -16.11
CA TRP A 223 -38.87 16.71 -15.38
C TRP A 223 -39.05 17.27 -13.96
N PRO A 224 -39.44 18.56 -13.79
CA PRO A 224 -39.54 19.18 -12.48
C PRO A 224 -40.54 18.49 -11.56
N ALA A 225 -41.62 17.92 -12.11
CA ALA A 225 -42.58 17.15 -11.33
C ALA A 225 -41.96 15.88 -10.73
N VAL A 226 -41.09 15.21 -11.46
CA VAL A 226 -40.33 14.02 -10.96
C VAL A 226 -39.32 14.48 -9.93
N ALA A 227 -38.57 15.53 -10.22
CA ALA A 227 -37.56 16.06 -9.31
C ALA A 227 -38.14 16.47 -7.92
N ALA A 228 -39.37 17.01 -7.91
CA ALA A 228 -40.06 17.39 -6.68
C ALA A 228 -40.47 16.18 -5.80
N HIS A 229 -40.51 14.96 -6.34
CA HIS A 229 -40.85 13.75 -5.59
C HIS A 229 -39.59 12.93 -5.19
N ILE A 230 -38.40 13.32 -5.66
CA ILE A 230 -37.15 12.65 -5.27
C ILE A 230 -36.69 13.28 -3.96
N GLU A 231 -36.70 12.49 -2.90
CA GLU A 231 -36.17 12.92 -1.60
C GLU A 231 -34.66 13.16 -1.68
N GLY A 232 -34.17 14.13 -0.90
CA GLY A 232 -32.74 14.49 -0.86
C GLY A 232 -31.82 13.33 -0.55
N GLU A 233 -32.28 12.39 0.24
CA GLU A 233 -31.57 11.16 0.64
C GLU A 233 -31.15 10.29 -0.55
N VAL A 234 -31.97 10.24 -1.62
CA VAL A 234 -31.63 9.48 -2.84
C VAL A 234 -30.36 10.01 -3.47
N TRP A 235 -30.15 11.31 -3.48
CA TRP A 235 -28.94 11.96 -4.01
C TRP A 235 -27.71 11.72 -3.13
N ASN A 236 -27.92 11.35 -1.87
CA ASN A 236 -26.86 11.06 -0.91
C ASN A 236 -26.41 9.57 -0.92
N LEU A 237 -27.24 8.67 -1.46
CA LEU A 237 -26.98 7.23 -1.52
C LEU A 237 -25.57 6.85 -2.07
N PRO A 238 -25.06 7.47 -3.16
CA PRO A 238 -23.73 7.17 -3.66
C PRO A 238 -22.61 7.40 -2.65
N LYS A 239 -22.75 8.37 -1.73
CA LYS A 239 -21.76 8.65 -0.68
C LYS A 239 -21.62 7.44 0.26
N PHE A 240 -22.74 6.83 0.63
CA PHE A 240 -22.76 5.62 1.48
C PHE A 240 -22.12 4.43 0.76
N VAL A 241 -22.38 4.26 -0.54
CA VAL A 241 -21.74 3.21 -1.36
C VAL A 241 -20.23 3.38 -1.39
N VAL A 242 -19.74 4.62 -1.59
CA VAL A 242 -18.31 4.93 -1.54
C VAL A 242 -17.72 4.60 -0.16
N ALA A 243 -18.40 4.99 0.93
CA ALA A 243 -17.92 4.73 2.29
C ALA A 243 -17.76 3.23 2.56
N VAL A 244 -18.78 2.44 2.20
CA VAL A 244 -18.73 0.97 2.32
C VAL A 244 -17.61 0.38 1.47
N GLY A 245 -17.47 0.81 0.22
CA GLY A 245 -16.41 0.36 -0.67
C GLY A 245 -15.00 0.65 -0.12
N MET A 246 -14.79 1.86 0.41
CA MET A 246 -13.50 2.23 1.01
C MET A 246 -13.20 1.47 2.32
N ILE A 247 -14.22 1.19 3.14
CA ILE A 247 -14.07 0.34 4.34
C ILE A 247 -13.67 -1.08 3.90
N LEU A 248 -14.35 -1.63 2.89
CA LEU A 248 -14.00 -2.95 2.35
C LEU A 248 -12.57 -3.00 1.82
N LEU A 249 -12.11 -1.96 1.11
CA LEU A 249 -10.72 -1.87 0.65
C LEU A 249 -9.72 -1.93 1.81
N LEU A 250 -9.97 -1.20 2.90
CA LEU A 250 -9.10 -1.24 4.09
C LEU A 250 -9.10 -2.62 4.76
N LEU A 251 -10.27 -3.26 4.83
CA LEU A 251 -10.40 -4.60 5.40
C LEU A 251 -9.70 -5.66 4.53
N GLU A 252 -9.84 -5.57 3.20
CA GLU A 252 -9.16 -6.46 2.25
C GLU A 252 -7.63 -6.33 2.37
N ASP A 253 -7.11 -5.09 2.46
CA ASP A 253 -5.69 -4.82 2.66
C ASP A 253 -5.19 -5.39 4.01
N GLN A 254 -5.96 -5.19 5.07
CA GLN A 254 -5.65 -5.71 6.40
C GLN A 254 -5.66 -7.25 6.44
N ILE A 255 -6.64 -7.89 5.78
CA ILE A 255 -6.71 -9.35 5.69
C ILE A 255 -5.49 -9.88 4.92
N GLN A 256 -5.12 -9.25 3.80
CA GLN A 256 -3.95 -9.65 3.02
C GLN A 256 -2.65 -9.48 3.83
N HIS A 257 -2.50 -8.37 4.55
CA HIS A 257 -1.36 -8.12 5.42
C HIS A 257 -1.26 -9.15 6.55
N ASN A 258 -2.38 -9.42 7.25
CA ASN A 258 -2.43 -10.42 8.31
C ASN A 258 -2.14 -11.82 7.77
N ARG A 259 -2.65 -12.15 6.58
CA ARG A 259 -2.34 -13.43 5.91
C ARG A 259 -0.86 -13.54 5.58
N TYR A 260 -0.24 -12.46 5.09
CA TYR A 260 1.19 -12.43 4.84
C TYR A 260 1.99 -12.67 6.12
N LEU A 261 1.68 -11.96 7.22
CA LEU A 261 2.34 -12.13 8.52
C LEU A 261 2.14 -13.54 9.09
N ALA A 262 0.96 -14.15 8.89
CA ALA A 262 0.66 -15.50 9.37
C ALA A 262 1.42 -16.61 8.59
N LEU A 263 1.89 -16.32 7.37
CA LEU A 263 2.49 -17.28 6.46
C LEU A 263 3.98 -17.06 6.19
N HIS A 264 4.54 -15.93 6.65
CA HIS A 264 5.96 -15.61 6.45
C HIS A 264 6.67 -15.37 7.78
N ASP A 265 7.95 -15.70 7.81
CA ASP A 265 8.83 -15.38 8.92
C ASP A 265 9.09 -13.85 8.96
N HIS A 266 8.88 -13.25 10.10
CA HIS A 266 8.94 -11.79 10.27
C HIS A 266 10.35 -11.21 10.14
N LEU A 267 11.39 -12.03 10.39
CA LEU A 267 12.77 -11.60 10.33
C LEU A 267 13.33 -11.65 8.90
N THR A 268 13.10 -12.76 8.21
CA THR A 268 13.70 -13.04 6.90
C THR A 268 12.77 -12.73 5.72
N GLY A 269 11.45 -12.63 5.97
CA GLY A 269 10.44 -12.49 4.93
C GLY A 269 10.18 -13.77 4.11
N LEU A 270 10.87 -14.87 4.42
CA LEU A 270 10.67 -16.15 3.78
C LEU A 270 9.34 -16.80 4.22
N PRO A 271 8.79 -17.76 3.47
CA PRO A 271 7.78 -18.67 3.96
C PRO A 271 8.14 -19.24 5.34
N ASN A 272 7.18 -19.18 6.26
CA ASN A 272 7.34 -19.82 7.56
C ASN A 272 6.99 -21.32 7.48
N ARG A 273 7.11 -22.04 8.60
CA ARG A 273 6.82 -23.49 8.69
C ARG A 273 5.43 -23.85 8.14
N ARG A 274 4.42 -23.01 8.39
CA ARG A 274 3.05 -23.27 7.92
C ARG A 274 2.94 -23.17 6.40
N LEU A 275 3.45 -22.09 5.80
CA LEU A 275 3.43 -21.93 4.35
C LEU A 275 4.32 -22.96 3.64
N TYR A 276 5.45 -23.34 4.26
CA TYR A 276 6.30 -24.43 3.79
C TYR A 276 5.52 -25.75 3.69
N GLN A 277 4.79 -26.13 4.75
CA GLN A 277 4.00 -27.37 4.74
C GLN A 277 2.92 -27.37 3.65
N ASP A 278 2.20 -26.26 3.50
CA ASP A 278 1.19 -26.10 2.44
C ASP A 278 1.80 -26.20 1.02
N ARG A 279 3.00 -25.63 0.82
CA ARG A 279 3.71 -25.70 -0.47
C ARG A 279 4.28 -27.07 -0.75
N LEU A 280 4.85 -27.74 0.25
CA LEU A 280 5.37 -29.10 0.11
C LEU A 280 4.23 -30.07 -0.26
N ALA A 281 3.12 -30.03 0.45
CA ALA A 281 1.94 -30.85 0.12
C ALA A 281 1.49 -30.60 -1.34
N SER A 282 1.40 -29.35 -1.76
CA SER A 282 1.02 -29.00 -3.14
C SER A 282 2.05 -29.45 -4.18
N ALA A 283 3.35 -29.39 -3.87
CA ALA A 283 4.42 -29.86 -4.76
C ALA A 283 4.37 -31.39 -4.94
N LEU A 284 4.17 -32.13 -3.83
CA LEU A 284 4.04 -33.58 -3.87
C LEU A 284 2.80 -34.05 -4.64
N GLU A 285 1.66 -33.35 -4.49
CA GLU A 285 0.45 -33.63 -5.28
C GLU A 285 0.69 -33.39 -6.78
N ARG A 286 1.40 -32.32 -7.14
CA ARG A 286 1.80 -32.09 -8.55
C ARG A 286 2.74 -33.16 -9.05
N ALA A 287 3.76 -33.52 -8.27
CA ALA A 287 4.71 -34.57 -8.63
C ALA A 287 4.04 -35.94 -8.84
N ARG A 288 3.06 -36.28 -7.97
CA ARG A 288 2.26 -37.51 -8.15
C ARG A 288 1.45 -37.47 -9.46
N ARG A 289 0.82 -36.35 -9.77
CA ARG A 289 -0.04 -36.20 -10.94
C ARG A 289 0.73 -36.26 -12.26
N PHE A 290 1.93 -35.65 -12.29
CA PHE A 290 2.72 -35.53 -13.51
C PHE A 290 3.86 -36.53 -13.58
N GLU A 291 3.95 -37.45 -12.60
CA GLU A 291 5.02 -38.46 -12.49
C GLU A 291 6.42 -37.85 -12.50
N THR A 292 6.56 -36.68 -11.86
CA THR A 292 7.83 -35.94 -11.71
C THR A 292 8.40 -36.13 -10.31
N GLN A 293 9.62 -35.64 -10.12
CA GLN A 293 10.30 -35.65 -8.82
C GLN A 293 10.10 -34.33 -8.08
N THR A 294 10.18 -34.36 -6.74
CA THR A 294 10.30 -33.19 -5.87
C THR A 294 11.39 -33.49 -4.84
N ALA A 295 12.35 -32.60 -4.70
CA ALA A 295 13.36 -32.75 -3.68
C ALA A 295 13.11 -31.78 -2.51
N LEU A 296 13.32 -32.32 -1.31
CA LEU A 296 13.28 -31.55 -0.06
C LEU A 296 14.72 -31.50 0.49
N LEU A 297 15.18 -30.26 0.76
CA LEU A 297 16.41 -30.02 1.48
C LEU A 297 16.06 -29.45 2.86
N VAL A 298 16.59 -30.04 3.92
CA VAL A 298 16.54 -29.51 5.28
C VAL A 298 17.95 -29.06 5.65
N ILE A 299 18.07 -27.85 6.15
CA ILE A 299 19.34 -27.16 6.38
C ILE A 299 19.33 -26.57 7.78
N ASP A 300 20.39 -26.86 8.54
CA ASP A 300 20.64 -26.29 9.87
C ASP A 300 21.97 -25.51 9.83
N LEU A 301 22.00 -24.30 10.40
CA LEU A 301 23.21 -23.47 10.41
C LEU A 301 24.15 -23.90 11.54
N ASP A 302 25.34 -24.35 11.18
CA ASP A 302 26.32 -24.82 12.15
C ASP A 302 26.84 -23.66 12.99
N TYR A 303 26.99 -23.91 14.32
CA TYR A 303 27.51 -22.94 15.30
C TYR A 303 26.78 -21.59 15.38
N PHE A 304 25.55 -21.49 14.84
CA PHE A 304 24.77 -20.22 14.87
C PHE A 304 24.56 -19.70 16.30
N LYS A 305 24.40 -20.61 17.28
CA LYS A 305 24.31 -20.22 18.70
C LYS A 305 25.58 -19.49 19.17
N GLN A 306 26.76 -19.90 18.73
CA GLN A 306 28.01 -19.21 19.11
C GLN A 306 28.08 -17.80 18.53
N VAL A 307 27.56 -17.57 17.33
CA VAL A 307 27.42 -16.23 16.74
C VAL A 307 26.56 -15.34 17.64
N ASN A 308 25.41 -15.85 18.09
CA ASN A 308 24.54 -15.12 19.02
C ASN A 308 25.22 -14.83 20.36
N ASP A 309 25.87 -15.83 20.95
CA ASP A 309 26.50 -15.72 22.27
C ASP A 309 27.72 -14.77 22.23
N THR A 310 28.41 -14.66 21.10
CA THR A 310 29.64 -13.84 20.95
C THR A 310 29.36 -12.44 20.44
N LEU A 311 28.48 -12.29 19.42
CA LEU A 311 28.22 -11.01 18.73
C LEU A 311 26.83 -10.42 19.06
N GLY A 312 26.04 -11.16 19.83
CA GLY A 312 24.69 -10.76 20.21
C GLY A 312 23.62 -11.10 19.17
N HIS A 313 22.38 -11.20 19.63
CA HIS A 313 21.24 -11.59 18.82
C HIS A 313 20.99 -10.69 17.60
N HIS A 314 21.35 -9.40 17.71
CA HIS A 314 21.17 -8.47 16.58
C HIS A 314 22.05 -8.87 15.37
N VAL A 315 23.30 -9.28 15.62
CA VAL A 315 24.17 -9.76 14.53
C VAL A 315 23.67 -11.09 14.00
N GLY A 316 23.23 -12.00 14.88
CA GLY A 316 22.60 -13.27 14.47
C GLY A 316 21.36 -13.04 13.58
N ASP A 317 20.51 -12.09 13.89
CA ASP A 317 19.35 -11.72 13.07
C ASP A 317 19.78 -11.26 11.66
N LEU A 318 20.82 -10.45 11.57
CA LEU A 318 21.36 -10.00 10.28
C LEU A 318 22.00 -11.15 9.49
N VAL A 319 22.66 -12.11 10.16
CA VAL A 319 23.17 -13.34 9.53
C VAL A 319 22.03 -14.14 8.92
N LEU A 320 20.94 -14.38 9.66
CA LEU A 320 19.76 -15.08 9.16
C LEU A 320 19.13 -14.38 7.94
N GLN A 321 19.04 -13.07 7.96
CA GLN A 321 18.57 -12.28 6.82
C GLN A 321 19.49 -12.43 5.61
N ARG A 322 20.80 -12.43 5.82
CA ARG A 322 21.78 -12.59 4.75
C ARG A 322 21.72 -13.98 4.13
N VAL A 323 21.64 -15.03 4.96
CA VAL A 323 21.47 -16.43 4.53
C VAL A 323 20.19 -16.59 3.70
N ALA A 324 19.08 -16.01 4.17
CA ALA A 324 17.80 -16.04 3.45
C ALA A 324 17.91 -15.45 2.04
N VAL A 325 18.62 -14.32 1.88
CA VAL A 325 18.87 -13.69 0.57
C VAL A 325 19.77 -14.59 -0.30
N LEU A 326 20.83 -15.15 0.26
CA LEU A 326 21.75 -16.04 -0.46
C LEU A 326 21.03 -17.28 -0.98
N PHE A 327 20.28 -17.97 -0.14
CA PHE A 327 19.53 -19.16 -0.53
C PHE A 327 18.50 -18.84 -1.61
N SER A 328 17.73 -17.75 -1.44
CA SER A 328 16.75 -17.31 -2.43
C SER A 328 17.37 -16.94 -3.78
N SER A 329 18.62 -16.52 -3.82
CA SER A 329 19.31 -16.16 -5.06
C SER A 329 19.77 -17.37 -5.89
N ARG A 330 19.83 -18.55 -5.29
CA ARG A 330 20.38 -19.79 -5.91
C ARG A 330 19.32 -20.76 -6.39
N VAL A 331 18.08 -20.58 -5.98
CA VAL A 331 16.96 -21.41 -6.39
C VAL A 331 16.11 -20.73 -7.46
N ARG A 332 15.35 -21.50 -8.21
CA ARG A 332 14.46 -20.98 -9.25
C ARG A 332 13.23 -20.33 -8.61
N ARG A 333 12.53 -19.53 -9.39
CA ARG A 333 11.28 -18.89 -8.93
C ARG A 333 10.15 -19.90 -8.61
N SER A 334 10.20 -21.09 -9.21
CA SER A 334 9.31 -22.22 -8.92
C SER A 334 9.60 -22.85 -7.56
N ASP A 335 10.86 -22.80 -7.11
CA ASP A 335 11.30 -23.43 -5.89
C ASP A 335 10.89 -22.59 -4.67
N THR A 336 10.86 -23.22 -3.50
CA THR A 336 10.51 -22.56 -2.26
C THR A 336 11.67 -22.62 -1.29
N VAL A 337 12.11 -21.46 -0.81
CA VAL A 337 12.99 -21.36 0.38
C VAL A 337 12.11 -20.93 1.55
N ALA A 338 12.22 -21.59 2.68
CA ALA A 338 11.48 -21.33 3.89
C ALA A 338 12.40 -21.31 5.11
N ARG A 339 12.04 -20.56 6.14
CA ARG A 339 12.64 -20.65 7.47
C ARG A 339 11.66 -21.40 8.38
N THR A 340 12.04 -22.60 8.82
CA THR A 340 11.17 -23.53 9.52
C THR A 340 11.40 -23.57 11.03
N GLY A 341 12.55 -23.07 11.48
CA GLY A 341 12.97 -23.02 12.88
C GLY A 341 13.83 -21.78 13.18
N GLY A 342 14.52 -21.77 14.30
CA GLY A 342 15.42 -20.69 14.71
C GLY A 342 16.55 -20.43 13.70
N ASP A 343 17.35 -21.45 13.44
CA ASP A 343 18.48 -21.51 12.50
C ASP A 343 18.25 -22.55 11.38
N GLU A 344 17.04 -23.10 11.31
CA GLU A 344 16.64 -24.11 10.34
C GLU A 344 15.98 -23.48 9.11
N PHE A 345 16.44 -23.90 7.92
CA PHE A 345 15.85 -23.58 6.64
C PHE A 345 15.41 -24.86 5.92
N SER A 346 14.38 -24.74 5.10
CA SER A 346 13.93 -25.82 4.22
C SER A 346 13.78 -25.32 2.80
N ILE A 347 14.17 -26.13 1.82
CA ILE A 347 14.05 -25.79 0.40
C ILE A 347 13.28 -26.91 -0.31
N ILE A 348 12.28 -26.54 -1.08
CA ILE A 348 11.51 -27.42 -1.95
C ILE A 348 11.97 -27.15 -3.37
N LEU A 349 12.59 -28.11 -4.03
CA LEU A 349 12.93 -28.06 -5.45
C LEU A 349 11.83 -28.76 -6.23
N GLU A 350 11.11 -27.99 -7.04
CA GLU A 350 10.06 -28.54 -7.89
C GLU A 350 10.65 -29.01 -9.23
N GLU A 351 10.31 -30.24 -9.63
CA GLU A 351 10.74 -30.84 -10.89
C GLU A 351 12.28 -30.83 -11.09
N PRO A 352 13.07 -31.30 -10.13
CA PRO A 352 14.49 -31.57 -10.38
C PRO A 352 14.59 -32.67 -11.43
N THR A 353 15.57 -32.55 -12.33
CA THR A 353 15.74 -33.53 -13.40
C THR A 353 16.37 -34.84 -12.91
N SER A 354 17.02 -34.82 -11.73
CA SER A 354 17.60 -36.01 -11.06
C SER A 354 17.94 -35.69 -9.61
N ARG A 355 18.19 -36.76 -8.83
CA ARG A 355 18.78 -36.68 -7.48
C ARG A 355 20.08 -35.87 -7.47
N GLU A 356 20.98 -36.15 -8.42
CA GLU A 356 22.28 -35.48 -8.55
C GLU A 356 22.15 -33.98 -8.69
N ASN A 357 21.11 -33.50 -9.41
CA ASN A 357 20.82 -32.05 -9.50
C ASN A 357 20.39 -31.46 -8.16
N SER A 358 19.64 -32.21 -7.36
CA SER A 358 19.24 -31.78 -6.02
C SER A 358 20.45 -31.71 -5.07
N GLU A 359 21.34 -32.70 -5.14
CA GLU A 359 22.60 -32.72 -4.41
C GLU A 359 23.54 -31.59 -4.84
N HIS A 360 23.61 -31.32 -6.14
CA HIS A 360 24.39 -30.17 -6.65
C HIS A 360 23.88 -28.83 -6.15
N VAL A 361 22.57 -28.67 -6.06
CA VAL A 361 21.98 -27.46 -5.45
C VAL A 361 22.36 -27.36 -3.97
N GLY A 362 22.25 -28.47 -3.20
CA GLY A 362 22.65 -28.50 -1.80
C GLY A 362 24.13 -28.15 -1.61
N GLN A 363 25.02 -28.73 -2.40
CA GLN A 363 26.46 -28.42 -2.39
C GLN A 363 26.71 -26.94 -2.73
N SER A 364 26.02 -26.41 -3.73
CA SER A 364 26.16 -25.00 -4.10
C SER A 364 25.73 -24.06 -2.98
N LEU A 365 24.69 -24.39 -2.21
CA LEU A 365 24.22 -23.61 -1.05
C LEU A 365 25.25 -23.66 0.09
N MET A 366 25.82 -24.84 0.39
CA MET A 366 26.88 -24.97 1.39
C MET A 366 28.13 -24.17 1.00
N HIS A 367 28.52 -24.25 -0.29
CA HIS A 367 29.68 -23.49 -0.78
C HIS A 367 29.54 -21.99 -0.60
N LEU A 368 28.30 -21.44 -0.73
CA LEU A 368 28.04 -20.02 -0.48
C LEU A 368 28.26 -19.60 0.98
N LEU A 369 28.02 -20.51 1.91
CA LEU A 369 28.22 -20.25 3.33
C LEU A 369 29.67 -20.43 3.77
N ASN A 370 30.49 -21.16 3.01
CA ASN A 370 31.93 -21.26 3.26
C ASN A 370 32.67 -19.93 3.02
N GLU A 371 32.07 -19.00 2.25
CA GLU A 371 32.61 -17.65 2.11
C GLU A 371 32.22 -16.78 3.32
N PRO A 372 33.13 -15.91 3.79
CA PRO A 372 32.83 -15.04 4.91
C PRO A 372 31.64 -14.14 4.63
N LEU A 373 30.67 -14.10 5.54
CA LEU A 373 29.52 -13.22 5.46
C LEU A 373 29.85 -11.84 6.06
N GLU A 374 29.86 -10.81 5.25
CA GLU A 374 29.95 -9.43 5.71
C GLU A 374 28.60 -8.97 6.25
N VAL A 375 28.51 -8.79 7.56
CA VAL A 375 27.27 -8.42 8.27
C VAL A 375 27.55 -7.26 9.22
N ALA A 376 26.98 -6.11 8.95
CA ALA A 376 27.27 -4.85 9.64
C ALA A 376 28.80 -4.54 9.62
N GLU A 377 29.47 -4.49 10.79
CA GLU A 377 30.91 -4.25 10.90
C GLU A 377 31.71 -5.56 11.18
N HIS A 378 31.06 -6.72 11.04
CA HIS A 378 31.62 -8.03 11.37
C HIS A 378 31.75 -8.91 10.14
N THR A 379 32.83 -9.70 10.10
CA THR A 379 33.01 -10.81 9.17
C THR A 379 32.67 -12.10 9.92
N VAL A 380 31.60 -12.79 9.51
CA VAL A 380 31.09 -14.00 10.17
C VAL A 380 31.33 -15.20 9.28
N HIS A 381 31.94 -16.26 9.83
CA HIS A 381 32.04 -17.57 9.20
C HIS A 381 30.95 -18.46 9.79
N ILE A 382 30.14 -19.08 8.93
CA ILE A 382 29.06 -19.97 9.33
C ILE A 382 28.98 -21.11 8.33
N GLY A 383 28.87 -22.32 8.84
CA GLY A 383 28.61 -23.51 8.04
C GLY A 383 27.14 -23.87 8.02
N ALA A 384 26.80 -24.93 7.31
CA ALA A 384 25.48 -25.54 7.36
C ALA A 384 25.56 -27.04 7.11
N SER A 385 24.71 -27.78 7.81
CA SER A 385 24.48 -29.21 7.58
C SER A 385 23.20 -29.36 6.77
N VAL A 386 23.25 -30.18 5.71
CA VAL A 386 22.15 -30.33 4.73
C VAL A 386 21.76 -31.78 4.56
N GLY A 387 20.46 -32.05 4.75
CA GLY A 387 19.86 -33.34 4.42
C GLY A 387 18.95 -33.25 3.22
N ILE A 388 19.04 -34.15 2.27
CA ILE A 388 18.30 -34.14 1.01
C ILE A 388 17.47 -35.43 0.88
N ALA A 389 16.17 -35.28 0.64
CA ALA A 389 15.27 -36.37 0.32
C ALA A 389 14.49 -36.10 -0.96
N VAL A 390 14.35 -37.14 -1.80
CA VAL A 390 13.71 -37.03 -3.13
C VAL A 390 12.44 -37.89 -3.17
N PHE A 391 11.33 -37.26 -3.51
CA PHE A 391 10.06 -37.90 -3.81
C PHE A 391 10.07 -38.35 -5.30
N PRO A 392 9.58 -39.52 -5.66
CA PRO A 392 9.08 -40.61 -4.78
C PRO A 392 10.14 -41.64 -4.36
N GLU A 393 11.43 -41.40 -4.63
CA GLU A 393 12.53 -42.38 -4.41
C GLU A 393 12.72 -42.72 -2.95
N ASP A 394 12.87 -41.71 -2.08
CA ASP A 394 13.15 -41.90 -0.65
C ASP A 394 11.86 -42.13 0.16
N ALA A 395 10.77 -41.50 -0.25
CA ALA A 395 9.47 -41.63 0.39
C ALA A 395 8.32 -41.23 -0.53
N ARG A 396 7.15 -41.83 -0.30
CA ARG A 396 5.92 -41.50 -1.05
C ARG A 396 4.95 -40.64 -0.26
N GLU A 397 5.16 -40.48 1.03
CA GLU A 397 4.34 -39.64 1.93
C GLU A 397 5.16 -38.50 2.46
N MET A 398 4.48 -37.36 2.67
CA MET A 398 5.12 -36.10 3.09
C MET A 398 5.87 -36.24 4.41
N GLU A 399 5.28 -36.88 5.41
CA GLU A 399 5.91 -37.07 6.73
C GLU A 399 7.18 -37.95 6.63
N ALA A 400 7.11 -39.03 5.87
CA ALA A 400 8.27 -39.89 5.66
C ALA A 400 9.38 -39.18 4.89
N LEU A 401 9.06 -38.33 3.94
CA LEU A 401 10.02 -37.52 3.20
C LEU A 401 10.73 -36.51 4.11
N CYS A 402 9.99 -35.84 4.98
CA CYS A 402 10.54 -34.93 5.98
C CYS A 402 11.49 -35.66 6.93
N ILE A 403 11.07 -36.82 7.46
CA ILE A 403 11.92 -37.66 8.35
C ILE A 403 13.20 -38.09 7.65
N ALA A 404 13.12 -38.48 6.38
CA ALA A 404 14.30 -38.90 5.61
C ALA A 404 15.28 -37.75 5.40
N ALA A 405 14.79 -36.53 5.15
CA ALA A 405 15.65 -35.37 5.01
C ALA A 405 16.26 -34.95 6.37
N ASP A 406 15.47 -34.95 7.45
CA ASP A 406 15.93 -34.58 8.80
C ASP A 406 17.01 -35.53 9.29
N LEU A 407 16.85 -36.86 9.10
CA LEU A 407 17.86 -37.84 9.48
C LEU A 407 19.17 -37.60 8.75
N ARG A 408 19.14 -37.34 7.45
CA ARG A 408 20.36 -37.08 6.67
C ARG A 408 21.04 -35.77 7.07
N MET A 409 20.27 -34.75 7.42
CA MET A 409 20.82 -33.52 7.95
C MET A 409 21.48 -33.72 9.31
N TYR A 410 20.86 -34.55 10.18
CA TYR A 410 21.42 -34.89 11.47
C TYR A 410 22.71 -35.67 11.35
N ASP A 411 22.78 -36.66 10.43
CA ASP A 411 24.02 -37.44 10.14
C ASP A 411 25.13 -36.49 9.65
N ALA A 412 24.82 -35.60 8.70
CA ALA A 412 25.77 -34.60 8.19
C ALA A 412 26.29 -33.67 9.30
N LYS A 413 25.45 -33.33 10.26
CA LYS A 413 25.81 -32.46 11.40
C LYS A 413 26.78 -33.19 12.36
N HIS A 414 26.58 -34.49 12.60
CA HIS A 414 27.48 -35.28 13.43
C HIS A 414 28.84 -35.48 12.75
N ASP A 415 28.84 -35.80 11.46
CA ASP A 415 30.09 -35.95 10.70
C ASP A 415 30.92 -34.66 10.72
N ALA A 416 30.26 -33.51 10.62
CA ALA A 416 30.93 -32.21 10.70
C ALA A 416 31.49 -31.87 12.10
N GLN A 417 30.85 -32.35 13.17
CA GLN A 417 31.33 -32.17 14.55
C GLN A 417 32.51 -33.08 14.87
N ASP A 418 32.46 -34.31 14.42
CA ASP A 418 33.54 -35.29 14.64
C ASP A 418 34.84 -34.87 13.90
N ILE A 419 34.74 -34.32 12.68
CA ILE A 419 35.88 -33.76 11.94
C ILE A 419 36.41 -32.48 12.60
N GLY A 420 35.52 -31.66 13.19
CA GLY A 420 35.88 -30.43 13.87
C GLY A 420 36.63 -30.62 15.21
N GLU A 421 36.54 -31.81 15.83
CA GLU A 421 37.30 -32.16 17.02
C GLU A 421 38.73 -32.68 16.70
N GLU A 422 38.99 -33.21 15.51
CA GLU A 422 40.31 -33.67 15.09
C GLU A 422 41.17 -32.61 14.40
N GLU A 423 40.55 -31.66 13.70
CA GLU A 423 41.25 -30.49 13.20
C GLU A 423 40.92 -29.32 14.15
N ASP A 424 41.99 -28.73 14.71
CA ASP A 424 41.94 -27.45 15.43
C ASP A 424 41.44 -26.38 14.46
N PHE A 425 40.11 -26.45 14.12
CA PHE A 425 39.41 -25.43 13.36
C PHE A 425 39.64 -24.14 14.15
N PRO A 426 40.27 -23.12 13.58
CA PRO A 426 40.48 -21.87 14.27
C PRO A 426 39.10 -21.42 14.70
N THR A 427 38.78 -21.73 15.96
CA THR A 427 37.60 -21.24 16.69
C THR A 427 37.34 -19.82 16.21
N GLY A 428 36.27 -19.65 15.44
CA GLY A 428 35.93 -18.55 14.58
C GLY A 428 36.75 -17.29 14.83
N ARG A 429 37.63 -16.96 13.93
CA ARG A 429 38.26 -15.65 13.94
C ARG A 429 37.20 -14.62 13.62
N LEU A 430 36.45 -14.26 14.64
CA LEU A 430 35.68 -13.05 14.69
C LEU A 430 36.68 -11.89 14.72
N HIS A 431 37.12 -11.45 13.55
CA HIS A 431 37.91 -10.23 13.44
C HIS A 431 36.94 -9.05 13.28
N PRO A 432 36.73 -8.26 14.37
CA PRO A 432 36.15 -6.95 14.18
C PRO A 432 37.09 -6.15 13.28
N ARG A 433 36.61 -5.62 12.17
CA ARG A 433 37.37 -4.63 11.39
C ARG A 433 37.52 -3.39 12.27
N LEU A 434 38.70 -3.26 12.89
CA LEU A 434 39.16 -1.99 13.43
C LEU A 434 39.30 -1.02 12.26
N LYS A 435 38.48 0.02 12.22
CA LYS A 435 38.74 1.17 11.34
C LYS A 435 40.15 1.65 11.65
N PRO A 436 41.02 1.91 10.66
CA PRO A 436 42.28 2.55 10.92
C PRO A 436 42.01 3.90 11.61
N GLY A 437 42.41 3.98 12.86
CA GLY A 437 42.15 5.13 13.71
C GLY A 437 42.72 6.39 13.09
N ALA A 438 41.97 7.44 13.18
CA ALA A 438 42.50 8.78 13.16
C ALA A 438 43.51 8.93 14.33
N GLN A 439 44.78 8.71 14.04
CA GLN A 439 45.86 9.26 14.83
C GLN A 439 45.95 10.75 14.47
N ASP A 440 45.15 11.54 15.13
CA ASP A 440 45.42 12.99 15.17
C ASP A 440 46.35 13.26 16.32
N GLY A 441 47.51 13.78 15.94
CA GLY A 441 48.58 14.15 16.77
C GLY A 441 48.21 15.25 17.77
N MET A 442 48.40 14.92 19.02
CA MET A 442 48.50 15.88 20.10
C MET A 442 49.97 16.25 20.21
N GLN A 443 50.38 17.25 19.42
CA GLN A 443 51.64 17.99 19.69
C GLN A 443 51.42 18.83 20.93
N VAL A 444 52.12 18.45 21.99
CA VAL A 444 52.43 19.31 23.15
C VAL A 444 53.49 20.27 22.68
N ALA A 445 53.18 21.55 22.68
CA ALA A 445 54.15 22.63 22.58
C ALA A 445 54.35 23.22 23.96
N ASP A 446 55.63 23.40 24.29
CA ASP A 446 56.15 24.09 25.46
C ASP A 446 55.55 25.48 25.72
#